data_2c1b79a99f3a079c4b1f2064f0a030d9
#
_entry.id   2c1b79a99f3a079c4b1f2064f0a030d9
#
_cell.length_a   1.000
_cell.length_b   1.000
_cell.length_c   1.000
_cell.angle_alpha   90.00
_cell.angle_beta   90.00
_cell.angle_gamma   90.00
#
_symmetry.space_group_name_H-M   'P 1'
#
loop_
_entity.id
_entity.type
_entity.pdbx_description
1 polymer ?
#
loop_
_entity_poly.entity_id
_entity_poly.type
_entity_poly.pdbx_seq_one_letter_code
_entity_poly.pdbx_strand_id
1 'polypeptide(L)'
;MLDFSGVTRLLLNIGSNLNPVLPPRHDNTTAALIFEPIVGCSLKMNSPRVSVVVAAVSDEASLATMNVYNTHGLSSSLSIAAKAGSWNRNGAQRMVPVIAMRTVLQSIPADIELWFLKTDMQGYDWRALGSVGRELRRAHYLTTEVYVGGHYTYSGVQNDYCRQWLPHMLRLGYVPLGLFRDQPRPKMDLYTISNESLGSPQARHEQAALEFCARTRMEADGAKTTTVYEANAYWLLRGSKMPPPPVHEAGHFGRVFESNFPA
;
A
#
# COMPACT_ATOMS: atom_id res chain seq x y z
N MET A 1 3.43 23.74 9.09
CA MET A 1 4.67 23.16 8.49
C MET A 1 5.02 21.95 9.33
N LEU A 2 5.27 20.81 8.72
CA LEU A 2 5.71 19.62 9.46
C LEU A 2 7.09 19.89 10.06
N ASP A 3 7.26 19.57 11.34
CA ASP A 3 8.56 19.67 12.01
C ASP A 3 9.28 18.31 11.93
N PHE A 4 10.41 18.30 11.24
CA PHE A 4 11.26 17.14 11.09
C PHE A 4 12.54 17.21 11.94
N SER A 5 12.60 18.11 12.93
CA SER A 5 13.77 18.25 13.81
C SER A 5 14.09 16.93 14.50
N GLY A 6 15.31 16.43 14.32
CA GLY A 6 15.78 15.16 14.88
C GLY A 6 15.22 13.89 14.24
N VAL A 7 14.40 14.03 13.18
CA VAL A 7 13.90 12.89 12.41
C VAL A 7 14.90 12.50 11.32
N THR A 8 15.27 11.23 11.27
CA THR A 8 16.13 10.66 10.22
C THR A 8 15.39 9.65 9.34
N ARG A 9 14.26 9.11 9.83
CA ARG A 9 13.45 8.10 9.14
C ARG A 9 11.98 8.44 9.19
N LEU A 10 11.28 8.16 8.09
CA LEU A 10 9.84 8.41 7.98
C LEU A 10 9.07 7.15 7.59
N LEU A 11 7.97 6.94 8.28
CA LEU A 11 6.90 6.00 7.93
C LEU A 11 5.76 6.82 7.31
N LEU A 12 5.52 6.64 6.03
CA LEU A 12 4.45 7.34 5.31
C LEU A 12 3.25 6.41 5.14
N ASN A 13 2.10 6.84 5.66
CA ASN A 13 0.86 6.08 5.58
C ASN A 13 -0.18 6.89 4.80
N ILE A 14 -0.80 6.29 3.80
CA ILE A 14 -1.83 6.93 2.98
C ILE A 14 -3.07 6.03 2.97
N GLY A 15 -4.19 6.55 3.48
CA GLY A 15 -5.45 5.81 3.59
C GLY A 15 -5.39 4.70 4.64
N SER A 16 -4.74 4.94 5.77
CA SER A 16 -4.51 3.91 6.79
C SER A 16 -5.70 3.67 7.71
N ASN A 17 -6.75 4.47 7.63
CA ASN A 17 -7.89 4.43 8.54
C ASN A 17 -7.41 4.42 10.00
N LEU A 18 -7.67 3.33 10.75
CA LEU A 18 -7.26 3.14 12.14
C LEU A 18 -5.98 2.29 12.30
N ASN A 19 -5.38 1.83 11.20
CA ASN A 19 -4.27 0.89 11.21
C ASN A 19 -2.99 1.45 10.54
N PRO A 20 -2.47 2.62 10.94
CA PRO A 20 -1.20 3.12 10.43
C PRO A 20 -0.03 2.29 10.98
N VAL A 21 1.05 2.26 10.22
CA VAL A 21 2.34 1.80 10.74
C VAL A 21 2.96 2.95 11.52
N LEU A 22 3.22 2.72 12.79
CA LEU A 22 3.70 3.72 13.74
C LEU A 22 5.18 3.50 14.10
N PRO A 23 5.90 4.55 14.51
CA PRO A 23 7.26 4.42 14.99
C PRO A 23 7.35 3.51 16.21
N PRO A 24 8.45 2.76 16.39
CA PRO A 24 8.72 2.02 17.62
C PRO A 24 8.69 2.97 18.82
N ARG A 25 8.18 2.48 19.96
CA ARG A 25 7.99 3.31 21.16
C ARG A 25 9.25 4.03 21.63
N HIS A 26 10.41 3.40 21.49
CA HIS A 26 11.70 3.92 21.97
C HIS A 26 12.56 4.54 20.85
N ASP A 27 12.03 4.65 19.65
CA ASP A 27 12.76 5.26 18.54
C ASP A 27 12.40 6.74 18.41
N ASN A 28 13.31 7.58 18.83
CA ASN A 28 13.14 9.03 18.79
C ASN A 28 13.52 9.67 17.45
N THR A 29 14.07 8.89 16.51
CA THR A 29 14.54 9.36 15.21
C THR A 29 13.59 9.01 14.08
N THR A 30 12.58 8.19 14.33
CA THR A 30 11.55 7.83 13.34
C THR A 30 10.24 8.58 13.62
N ALA A 31 9.67 9.16 12.60
CA ALA A 31 8.34 9.78 12.62
C ALA A 31 7.36 9.05 11.68
N ALA A 32 6.07 9.24 11.90
CA ALA A 32 5.03 8.84 10.95
C ALA A 32 4.27 10.05 10.43
N LEU A 33 4.04 10.07 9.13
CA LEU A 33 3.16 11.00 8.44
C LEU A 33 1.99 10.23 7.85
N ILE A 34 0.78 10.61 8.24
CA ILE A 34 -0.45 9.91 7.89
C ILE A 34 -1.34 10.85 7.08
N PHE A 35 -1.79 10.40 5.92
CA PHE A 35 -2.84 11.04 5.13
C PHE A 35 -4.12 10.22 5.28
N GLU A 36 -5.12 10.81 5.93
CA GLU A 36 -6.42 10.16 6.16
C GLU A 36 -7.54 11.19 6.03
N PRO A 37 -8.39 11.10 5.00
CA PRO A 37 -9.43 12.10 4.75
C PRO A 37 -10.64 12.00 5.70
N ILE A 38 -10.80 10.90 6.45
CA ILE A 38 -11.91 10.70 7.37
C ILE A 38 -11.55 11.21 8.77
N VAL A 39 -11.97 12.42 9.09
CA VAL A 39 -11.58 13.17 10.30
C VAL A 39 -11.76 12.37 11.60
N GLY A 40 -12.83 11.61 11.73
CA GLY A 40 -13.12 10.83 12.94
C GLY A 40 -12.08 9.77 13.27
N CYS A 41 -11.35 9.26 12.26
CA CYS A 41 -10.28 8.28 12.41
C CYS A 41 -8.95 8.96 12.72
N SER A 42 -8.65 10.07 12.05
CA SER A 42 -7.33 10.70 12.03
C SER A 42 -6.97 11.45 13.31
N LEU A 43 -7.92 12.13 13.96
CA LEU A 43 -7.63 13.01 15.11
C LEU A 43 -7.06 12.27 16.32
N LYS A 44 -7.32 10.98 16.47
CA LYS A 44 -6.85 10.17 17.62
C LYS A 44 -5.38 9.73 17.48
N MET A 45 -4.77 9.94 16.33
CA MET A 45 -3.43 9.43 16.01
C MET A 45 -2.32 10.48 16.20
N ASN A 46 -2.68 11.76 16.34
CA ASN A 46 -1.68 12.81 16.50
C ASN A 46 -0.88 12.64 17.81
N SER A 47 0.42 12.70 17.69
CA SER A 47 1.39 12.69 18.78
C SER A 47 2.67 13.43 18.34
N PRO A 48 3.63 13.72 19.21
CA PRO A 48 4.85 14.44 18.84
C PRO A 48 5.63 13.84 17.66
N ARG A 49 5.49 12.53 17.41
CA ARG A 49 6.16 11.82 16.28
C ARG A 49 5.20 11.29 15.24
N VAL A 50 3.92 11.60 15.38
CA VAL A 50 2.88 11.17 14.43
C VAL A 50 2.09 12.40 14.01
N SER A 51 2.18 12.76 12.76
CA SER A 51 1.42 13.86 12.17
C SER A 51 0.36 13.33 11.24
N VAL A 52 -0.86 13.86 11.36
CA VAL A 52 -1.98 13.50 10.52
C VAL A 52 -2.37 14.68 9.65
N VAL A 53 -2.43 14.43 8.35
CA VAL A 53 -2.96 15.36 7.35
C VAL A 53 -4.34 14.89 6.92
N VAL A 54 -5.36 15.71 7.16
CA VAL A 54 -6.75 15.40 6.80
C VAL A 54 -6.96 15.69 5.31
N ALA A 55 -6.49 14.78 4.47
CA ALA A 55 -6.58 14.86 3.02
C ALA A 55 -6.52 13.46 2.40
N ALA A 56 -7.14 13.30 1.24
CA ALA A 56 -6.88 12.18 0.34
C ALA A 56 -5.60 12.45 -0.47
N VAL A 57 -5.05 11.42 -1.08
CA VAL A 57 -3.90 11.53 -1.99
C VAL A 57 -4.26 10.92 -3.34
N SER A 58 -3.81 11.55 -4.43
CA SER A 58 -4.01 11.05 -5.79
C SER A 58 -2.84 11.49 -6.71
N ASP A 59 -3.02 11.41 -8.02
CA ASP A 59 -2.07 11.92 -9.02
C ASP A 59 -2.03 13.45 -9.08
N GLU A 60 -3.16 14.12 -8.83
CA GLU A 60 -3.30 15.56 -8.92
C GLU A 60 -3.97 16.13 -7.66
N ALA A 61 -3.60 17.38 -7.34
CA ALA A 61 -4.22 18.14 -6.26
C ALA A 61 -5.59 18.69 -6.70
N SER A 62 -6.60 18.52 -5.84
CA SER A 62 -7.97 18.96 -6.14
C SER A 62 -8.83 19.05 -4.88
N LEU A 63 -10.07 19.46 -5.06
CA LEU A 63 -11.16 19.22 -4.12
C LEU A 63 -12.09 18.18 -4.75
N ALA A 64 -12.28 17.05 -4.10
CA ALA A 64 -13.02 15.94 -4.68
C ALA A 64 -14.12 15.41 -3.75
N THR A 65 -15.12 14.77 -4.35
CA THR A 65 -16.14 14.04 -3.60
C THR A 65 -15.61 12.66 -3.24
N MET A 66 -15.56 12.36 -1.95
CA MET A 66 -15.27 11.04 -1.42
C MET A 66 -16.56 10.31 -1.08
N ASN A 67 -16.70 9.08 -1.55
CA ASN A 67 -17.80 8.20 -1.19
C ASN A 67 -17.41 7.48 0.10
N VAL A 68 -18.08 7.79 1.19
CA VAL A 68 -17.83 7.23 2.52
C VAL A 68 -18.78 6.07 2.73
N TYR A 69 -18.27 4.86 2.74
CA TYR A 69 -19.05 3.66 2.95
C TYR A 69 -18.89 3.20 4.41
N ASN A 70 -19.98 2.67 4.98
CA ASN A 70 -20.14 2.24 6.37
C ASN A 70 -19.88 3.34 7.42
N THR A 71 -20.16 3.02 8.69
CA THR A 71 -20.06 3.97 9.82
C THR A 71 -18.62 4.30 10.21
N HIS A 72 -17.65 3.48 9.79
CA HIS A 72 -16.23 3.63 10.15
C HIS A 72 -15.36 4.13 8.98
N GLY A 73 -15.94 4.30 7.78
CA GLY A 73 -15.22 4.78 6.62
C GLY A 73 -14.19 3.81 6.03
N LEU A 74 -14.19 2.54 6.44
CA LEU A 74 -13.17 1.54 6.09
C LEU A 74 -13.00 1.29 4.59
N SER A 75 -14.07 1.44 3.82
CA SER A 75 -14.07 1.20 2.37
C SER A 75 -14.31 2.50 1.58
N SER A 76 -13.95 3.65 2.17
CA SER A 76 -14.18 4.95 1.52
C SER A 76 -13.22 5.20 0.37
N SER A 77 -13.74 5.64 -0.77
CA SER A 77 -12.97 5.86 -1.99
C SER A 77 -13.39 7.14 -2.71
N LEU A 78 -12.45 7.71 -3.47
CA LEU A 78 -12.75 8.74 -4.46
C LEU A 78 -13.54 8.18 -5.65
N SER A 79 -13.58 6.85 -5.84
CA SER A 79 -14.38 6.17 -6.83
C SER A 79 -15.67 5.59 -6.26
N ILE A 80 -16.63 5.34 -7.13
CA ILE A 80 -17.89 4.69 -6.79
C ILE A 80 -17.68 3.18 -6.75
N ALA A 81 -18.29 2.50 -5.78
CA ALA A 81 -18.29 1.05 -5.72
C ALA A 81 -18.83 0.43 -7.02
N ALA A 82 -18.11 -0.52 -7.58
CA ALA A 82 -18.47 -1.15 -8.86
C ALA A 82 -19.74 -2.00 -8.76
N LYS A 83 -20.02 -2.55 -7.57
CA LYS A 83 -21.23 -3.35 -7.32
C LYS A 83 -21.88 -2.94 -6.02
N ALA A 84 -23.21 -2.90 -6.00
CA ALA A 84 -23.97 -2.74 -4.79
C ALA A 84 -23.78 -3.95 -3.85
N GLY A 85 -23.48 -3.68 -2.60
CA GLY A 85 -23.26 -4.70 -1.57
C GLY A 85 -23.74 -4.20 -0.19
N SER A 86 -23.71 -5.07 0.81
CA SER A 86 -24.08 -4.69 2.17
C SER A 86 -23.16 -3.61 2.76
N TRP A 87 -21.90 -3.58 2.34
CA TRP A 87 -20.87 -2.67 2.84
C TRP A 87 -21.00 -1.22 2.30
N ASN A 88 -21.72 -1.00 1.19
CA ASN A 88 -21.86 0.32 0.56
C ASN A 88 -23.31 0.87 0.55
N ARG A 89 -24.27 0.20 1.21
CA ARG A 89 -25.70 0.56 1.17
C ARG A 89 -26.04 1.92 1.79
N ASN A 90 -25.28 2.39 2.75
CA ASN A 90 -25.54 3.62 3.51
C ASN A 90 -24.42 4.64 3.32
N GLY A 91 -23.89 4.72 2.12
CA GLY A 91 -22.81 5.64 1.78
C GLY A 91 -23.24 7.11 1.92
N ALA A 92 -22.35 7.92 2.48
CA ALA A 92 -22.42 9.37 2.47
C ALA A 92 -21.39 9.92 1.48
N GLN A 93 -21.61 11.15 1.01
CA GLN A 93 -20.61 11.87 0.23
C GLN A 93 -20.02 13.01 1.04
N ARG A 94 -18.72 13.18 0.97
CA ARG A 94 -18.00 14.28 1.61
C ARG A 94 -17.03 14.91 0.63
N MET A 95 -16.97 16.25 0.66
CA MET A 95 -15.90 16.98 -0.02
C MET A 95 -14.62 16.86 0.80
N VAL A 96 -13.54 16.46 0.16
CA VAL A 96 -12.24 16.30 0.80
C VAL A 96 -11.15 16.97 -0.03
N PRO A 97 -10.13 17.60 0.59
CA PRO A 97 -8.96 18.04 -0.11
C PRO A 97 -8.18 16.81 -0.61
N VAL A 98 -7.64 16.92 -1.82
CA VAL A 98 -6.77 15.90 -2.43
C VAL A 98 -5.40 16.52 -2.66
N ILE A 99 -4.35 15.86 -2.22
CA ILE A 99 -2.97 16.29 -2.42
C ILE A 99 -2.32 15.36 -3.46
N ALA A 100 -1.57 15.93 -4.40
CA ALA A 100 -0.83 15.12 -5.35
C ALA A 100 0.28 14.33 -4.65
N MET A 101 0.41 13.03 -4.95
CA MET A 101 1.45 12.17 -4.37
C MET A 101 2.86 12.71 -4.60
N ARG A 102 3.10 13.32 -5.76
CA ARG A 102 4.37 14.01 -6.05
C ARG A 102 4.67 15.13 -5.04
N THR A 103 3.68 15.95 -4.71
CA THR A 103 3.83 17.00 -3.69
C THR A 103 4.13 16.40 -2.32
N VAL A 104 3.49 15.29 -1.96
CA VAL A 104 3.78 14.57 -0.71
C VAL A 104 5.26 14.15 -0.66
N LEU A 105 5.76 13.46 -1.69
CA LEU A 105 7.15 13.00 -1.72
C LEU A 105 8.15 14.16 -1.74
N GLN A 106 7.87 15.23 -2.47
CA GLN A 106 8.73 16.43 -2.55
C GLN A 106 8.75 17.25 -1.27
N SER A 107 7.71 17.15 -0.44
CA SER A 107 7.67 17.83 0.87
C SER A 107 8.54 17.16 1.94
N ILE A 108 8.96 15.92 1.71
CA ILE A 108 9.86 15.20 2.62
C ILE A 108 11.30 15.64 2.33
N PRO A 109 12.05 16.19 3.30
CA PRO A 109 13.44 16.57 3.13
C PRO A 109 14.29 15.43 2.56
N ALA A 110 15.32 15.78 1.77
CA ALA A 110 16.12 14.79 1.06
C ALA A 110 17.02 13.95 1.99
N ASP A 111 17.34 14.49 3.16
CA ASP A 111 18.14 13.84 4.21
C ASP A 111 17.32 12.92 5.12
N ILE A 112 15.99 12.88 4.94
CA ILE A 112 15.12 11.94 5.65
C ILE A 112 14.88 10.72 4.78
N GLU A 113 15.23 9.55 5.31
CA GLU A 113 15.00 8.28 4.65
C GLU A 113 13.52 7.88 4.73
N LEU A 114 12.87 7.74 3.59
CA LEU A 114 11.53 7.18 3.52
C LEU A 114 11.62 5.66 3.72
N TRP A 115 11.61 5.26 5.00
CA TRP A 115 11.83 3.88 5.39
C TRP A 115 10.73 2.96 4.89
N PHE A 116 9.46 3.38 5.07
CA PHE A 116 8.31 2.59 4.67
C PHE A 116 7.19 3.47 4.12
N LEU A 117 6.59 3.05 3.03
CA LEU A 117 5.38 3.62 2.46
C LEU A 117 4.27 2.58 2.47
N LYS A 118 3.19 2.86 3.23
CA LYS A 118 1.94 2.10 3.17
C LYS A 118 0.91 2.88 2.39
N THR A 119 0.25 2.24 1.42
CA THR A 119 -0.92 2.80 0.76
C THR A 119 -2.08 1.81 0.78
N ASP A 120 -3.28 2.36 1.03
CA ASP A 120 -4.56 1.67 1.05
C ASP A 120 -5.61 2.74 0.72
N MET A 121 -5.65 3.11 -0.56
CA MET A 121 -6.46 4.22 -1.07
C MET A 121 -7.74 3.73 -1.75
N GLN A 122 -8.08 2.50 -1.49
CA GLN A 122 -9.30 1.88 -1.97
C GLN A 122 -9.46 2.04 -3.50
N GLY A 123 -8.43 1.54 -4.21
CA GLY A 123 -8.35 1.53 -5.66
C GLY A 123 -7.60 2.70 -6.31
N TYR A 124 -7.29 3.77 -5.58
CA TYR A 124 -6.52 4.91 -6.12
C TYR A 124 -4.99 4.74 -6.04
N ASP A 125 -4.52 3.63 -5.48
CA ASP A 125 -3.10 3.35 -5.25
C ASP A 125 -2.26 3.45 -6.51
N TRP A 126 -2.68 2.78 -7.58
CA TRP A 126 -1.99 2.84 -8.87
C TRP A 126 -1.95 4.26 -9.44
N ARG A 127 -3.09 4.97 -9.38
CA ARG A 127 -3.20 6.31 -9.91
C ARG A 127 -2.24 7.26 -9.22
N ALA A 128 -2.17 7.21 -7.89
CA ALA A 128 -1.28 8.05 -7.11
C ALA A 128 0.20 7.66 -7.28
N LEU A 129 0.56 6.39 -7.05
CA LEU A 129 1.95 5.96 -7.04
C LEU A 129 2.55 5.83 -8.45
N GLY A 130 1.75 5.44 -9.44
CA GLY A 130 2.17 5.39 -10.83
C GLY A 130 2.54 6.76 -11.40
N SER A 131 1.92 7.83 -10.88
CA SER A 131 2.16 9.22 -11.32
C SER A 131 3.54 9.77 -10.95
N VAL A 132 4.17 9.24 -9.91
CA VAL A 132 5.42 9.79 -9.38
C VAL A 132 6.69 9.19 -10.00
N GLY A 133 6.56 8.09 -10.71
CA GLY A 133 7.67 7.48 -11.44
C GLY A 133 8.88 7.17 -10.55
N ARG A 134 10.07 7.66 -10.92
CA ARG A 134 11.31 7.34 -10.20
C ARG A 134 11.38 7.93 -8.79
N GLU A 135 10.59 8.92 -8.44
CA GLU A 135 10.56 9.48 -7.08
C GLU A 135 10.09 8.45 -6.06
N LEU A 136 9.31 7.44 -6.48
CA LEU A 136 8.92 6.32 -5.64
C LEU A 136 10.11 5.57 -5.04
N ARG A 137 11.27 5.56 -5.71
CA ARG A 137 12.51 4.92 -5.23
C ARG A 137 13.09 5.52 -3.94
N ARG A 138 12.52 6.60 -3.43
CA ARG A 138 12.84 7.08 -2.09
C ARG A 138 12.33 6.13 -0.99
N ALA A 139 11.27 5.36 -1.26
CA ALA A 139 10.75 4.40 -0.30
C ALA A 139 11.58 3.10 -0.34
N HIS A 140 12.17 2.73 0.79
CA HIS A 140 12.94 1.48 0.90
C HIS A 140 12.05 0.25 0.91
N TYR A 141 10.95 0.32 1.63
CA TYR A 141 9.90 -0.68 1.68
C TYR A 141 8.56 -0.06 1.31
N LEU A 142 7.74 -0.81 0.62
CA LEU A 142 6.42 -0.36 0.23
C LEU A 142 5.40 -1.48 0.37
N THR A 143 4.19 -1.15 0.82
CA THR A 143 3.01 -1.98 0.66
C THR A 143 1.90 -1.19 0.00
N THR A 144 1.16 -1.84 -0.87
CA THR A 144 0.03 -1.24 -1.57
C THR A 144 -1.09 -2.25 -1.75
N GLU A 145 -2.34 -1.78 -1.64
CA GLU A 145 -3.49 -2.55 -2.04
C GLU A 145 -3.50 -2.73 -3.55
N VAL A 146 -3.80 -3.93 -4.02
CA VAL A 146 -3.82 -4.29 -5.44
C VAL A 146 -4.99 -5.20 -5.77
N TYR A 147 -5.40 -5.23 -7.03
CA TYR A 147 -6.39 -6.18 -7.54
C TYR A 147 -5.71 -7.30 -8.33
N VAL A 148 -6.28 -8.49 -8.20
CA VAL A 148 -5.78 -9.69 -8.87
C VAL A 148 -6.91 -10.33 -9.68
N GLY A 149 -6.58 -10.87 -10.86
CA GLY A 149 -7.51 -11.63 -11.68
C GLY A 149 -8.63 -10.79 -12.32
N GLY A 150 -8.41 -9.50 -12.53
CA GLY A 150 -9.41 -8.60 -13.12
C GLY A 150 -10.52 -8.19 -12.17
N HIS A 151 -10.29 -8.31 -10.85
CA HIS A 151 -11.20 -7.78 -9.85
C HIS A 151 -11.21 -6.26 -9.85
N TYR A 152 -12.39 -5.68 -9.61
CA TYR A 152 -12.55 -4.25 -9.42
C TYR A 152 -13.62 -4.02 -8.37
N THR A 153 -13.18 -3.57 -7.20
CA THR A 153 -14.09 -3.17 -6.11
C THR A 153 -14.75 -1.83 -6.44
N TYR A 154 -14.01 -0.96 -7.12
CA TYR A 154 -14.47 0.39 -7.50
C TYR A 154 -14.49 0.58 -9.01
N SER A 155 -15.46 1.39 -9.50
CA SER A 155 -15.62 1.67 -10.92
C SER A 155 -14.53 2.60 -11.46
N GLY A 156 -14.03 2.29 -12.66
CA GLY A 156 -13.10 3.16 -13.40
C GLY A 156 -11.67 3.20 -12.83
N VAL A 157 -11.35 2.39 -11.83
CA VAL A 157 -9.98 2.34 -11.27
C VAL A 157 -9.17 1.23 -11.92
N GLN A 158 -7.89 1.53 -12.09
CA GLN A 158 -6.88 0.59 -12.54
C GLN A 158 -5.97 0.32 -11.36
N ASN A 159 -5.85 -0.93 -10.92
CA ASN A 159 -5.03 -1.30 -9.78
C ASN A 159 -4.57 -2.78 -9.88
N ASP A 160 -4.40 -3.29 -11.11
CA ASP A 160 -4.10 -4.70 -11.36
C ASP A 160 -2.63 -5.03 -11.07
N TYR A 161 -2.43 -6.02 -10.20
CA TYR A 161 -1.09 -6.47 -9.81
C TYR A 161 -0.23 -6.92 -10.99
N CYS A 162 -0.77 -7.80 -11.81
CA CYS A 162 -0.01 -8.43 -12.89
C CYS A 162 0.17 -7.55 -14.13
N ARG A 163 -0.81 -6.69 -14.41
CA ARG A 163 -0.79 -5.85 -15.62
C ARG A 163 -0.07 -4.53 -15.41
N GLN A 164 -0.16 -3.98 -14.20
CA GLN A 164 0.31 -2.62 -13.90
C GLN A 164 1.43 -2.63 -12.88
N TRP A 165 1.18 -3.16 -11.68
CA TRP A 165 2.10 -3.05 -10.56
C TRP A 165 3.41 -3.82 -10.77
N LEU A 166 3.34 -5.13 -11.04
CA LEU A 166 4.55 -5.95 -11.14
C LEU A 166 5.52 -5.43 -12.20
N PRO A 167 5.12 -5.18 -13.46
CA PRO A 167 6.06 -4.68 -14.47
C PRO A 167 6.58 -3.28 -14.15
N HIS A 168 5.79 -2.42 -13.51
CA HIS A 168 6.22 -1.08 -13.12
C HIS A 168 7.25 -1.12 -12.00
N MET A 169 6.97 -1.87 -10.95
CA MET A 169 7.84 -1.98 -9.78
C MET A 169 9.18 -2.63 -10.10
N LEU A 170 9.18 -3.67 -10.94
CA LEU A 170 10.42 -4.28 -11.44
C LEU A 170 11.28 -3.25 -12.22
N ARG A 171 10.67 -2.43 -13.08
CA ARG A 171 11.41 -1.35 -13.80
C ARG A 171 11.97 -0.29 -12.86
N LEU A 172 11.30 -0.01 -11.76
CA LEU A 172 11.79 0.89 -10.71
C LEU A 172 12.87 0.25 -9.82
N GLY A 173 13.15 -1.04 -9.98
CA GLY A 173 14.15 -1.77 -9.22
C GLY A 173 13.64 -2.29 -7.88
N TYR A 174 12.32 -2.45 -7.72
CA TYR A 174 11.74 -3.13 -6.57
C TYR A 174 11.72 -4.65 -6.77
N VAL A 175 11.85 -5.36 -5.67
CA VAL A 175 11.69 -6.81 -5.56
C VAL A 175 10.33 -7.10 -4.90
N PRO A 176 9.45 -7.91 -5.49
CA PRO A 176 8.20 -8.30 -4.84
C PRO A 176 8.51 -9.29 -3.71
N LEU A 177 8.13 -8.95 -2.47
CA LEU A 177 8.34 -9.80 -1.30
C LEU A 177 7.19 -10.78 -1.07
N GLY A 178 5.99 -10.42 -1.47
CA GLY A 178 4.81 -11.23 -1.30
C GLY A 178 3.52 -10.53 -1.73
N LEU A 179 2.45 -11.33 -1.81
CA LEU A 179 1.12 -10.90 -2.14
C LEU A 179 0.14 -11.60 -1.18
N PHE A 180 -0.54 -10.82 -0.32
CA PHE A 180 -1.35 -11.33 0.77
C PHE A 180 -2.77 -10.81 0.69
N ARG A 181 -3.73 -11.70 0.87
CA ARG A 181 -5.14 -11.37 0.90
C ARG A 181 -5.55 -10.79 2.24
N ASP A 182 -6.34 -9.74 2.23
CA ASP A 182 -6.75 -8.99 3.43
C ASP A 182 -7.83 -9.69 4.26
N GLN A 183 -8.42 -10.79 3.80
CA GLN A 183 -9.51 -11.50 4.47
C GLN A 183 -9.01 -12.71 5.27
N PRO A 184 -9.56 -12.96 6.50
CA PRO A 184 -9.22 -14.11 7.32
C PRO A 184 -9.90 -15.39 6.82
N ARG A 185 -9.54 -15.87 5.63
CA ARG A 185 -9.81 -17.25 5.25
C ARG A 185 -8.51 -18.04 5.30
N PRO A 186 -8.51 -19.24 5.90
CA PRO A 186 -7.30 -19.99 6.07
C PRO A 186 -6.67 -20.30 4.71
N LYS A 187 -5.43 -19.89 4.55
CA LYS A 187 -4.48 -20.30 3.52
C LYS A 187 -4.81 -19.87 2.08
N MET A 188 -4.41 -18.66 1.73
CA MET A 188 -3.91 -18.43 0.38
C MET A 188 -2.83 -17.34 0.46
N ASP A 189 -1.64 -17.74 0.82
CA ASP A 189 -0.44 -17.05 0.39
C ASP A 189 -0.43 -17.19 -1.13
N LEU A 190 -0.65 -16.11 -1.85
CA LEU A 190 -0.82 -16.14 -3.30
C LEU A 190 0.43 -16.59 -4.03
N TYR A 191 1.56 -16.32 -3.45
CA TYR A 191 2.79 -17.06 -3.66
C TYR A 191 3.61 -17.00 -2.38
N THR A 192 3.87 -18.14 -1.79
CA THR A 192 4.93 -18.33 -0.80
C THR A 192 6.11 -18.93 -1.52
N ILE A 193 7.27 -18.37 -1.31
CA ILE A 193 8.49 -18.91 -1.91
C ILE A 193 8.91 -20.09 -1.08
N SER A 194 8.81 -21.28 -1.65
CA SER A 194 9.44 -22.45 -1.08
C SER A 194 10.96 -22.24 -1.08
N ASN A 195 11.59 -22.50 0.06
CA ASN A 195 13.01 -22.20 0.34
C ASN A 195 14.02 -23.01 -0.48
N GLU A 196 13.61 -23.76 -1.50
CA GLU A 196 14.51 -24.70 -2.19
C GLU A 196 14.83 -24.27 -3.61
N SER A 197 16.10 -24.03 -3.81
CA SER A 197 16.85 -24.03 -5.08
C SER A 197 16.47 -23.04 -6.18
N LEU A 198 17.06 -21.82 -6.18
CA LEU A 198 17.47 -21.13 -7.41
C LEU A 198 17.97 -19.70 -7.11
N GLY A 199 19.24 -19.43 -7.27
CA GLY A 199 19.79 -18.06 -7.32
C GLY A 199 19.71 -17.27 -6.00
N SER A 200 19.91 -15.95 -6.07
CA SER A 200 19.74 -15.08 -4.89
C SER A 200 18.28 -15.08 -4.42
N PRO A 201 18.00 -14.85 -3.12
CA PRO A 201 16.62 -14.73 -2.63
C PRO A 201 15.76 -13.78 -3.45
N GLN A 202 16.33 -12.67 -3.91
CA GLN A 202 15.63 -11.65 -4.72
C GLN A 202 15.21 -12.19 -6.10
N ALA A 203 16.05 -12.95 -6.79
CA ALA A 203 15.70 -13.53 -8.09
C ALA A 203 14.57 -14.55 -7.96
N ARG A 204 14.53 -15.32 -6.87
CA ARG A 204 13.44 -16.26 -6.59
C ARG A 204 12.10 -15.57 -6.40
N HIS A 205 12.09 -14.44 -5.69
CA HIS A 205 10.89 -13.64 -5.50
C HIS A 205 10.33 -13.08 -6.81
N GLU A 206 11.21 -12.57 -7.66
CA GLU A 206 10.80 -12.05 -8.98
C GLU A 206 10.25 -13.17 -9.86
N GLN A 207 10.92 -14.31 -9.91
CA GLN A 207 10.47 -15.46 -10.69
C GLN A 207 9.11 -15.99 -10.21
N ALA A 208 8.91 -16.15 -8.89
CA ALA A 208 7.65 -16.59 -8.33
C ALA A 208 6.49 -15.62 -8.65
N ALA A 209 6.73 -14.32 -8.61
CA ALA A 209 5.73 -13.31 -8.97
C ALA A 209 5.38 -13.37 -10.47
N LEU A 210 6.36 -13.54 -11.34
CA LEU A 210 6.13 -13.68 -12.79
C LEU A 210 5.35 -14.96 -13.13
N GLU A 211 5.69 -16.09 -12.51
CA GLU A 211 4.97 -17.35 -12.66
C GLU A 211 3.53 -17.27 -12.15
N PHE A 212 3.32 -16.61 -11.01
CA PHE A 212 1.99 -16.32 -10.50
C PHE A 212 1.16 -15.54 -11.52
N CYS A 213 1.71 -14.47 -12.08
CA CYS A 213 1.01 -13.67 -13.08
C CYS A 213 0.78 -14.40 -14.40
N ALA A 214 1.68 -15.28 -14.83
CA ALA A 214 1.48 -16.12 -16.00
C ALA A 214 0.29 -17.06 -15.79
N ARG A 215 0.22 -17.75 -14.65
CA ARG A 215 -0.94 -18.62 -14.31
C ARG A 215 -2.26 -17.86 -14.25
N THR A 216 -2.28 -16.71 -13.57
CA THR A 216 -3.49 -15.89 -13.41
C THR A 216 -4.04 -15.41 -14.74
N ARG A 217 -3.18 -15.11 -15.72
CA ARG A 217 -3.61 -14.75 -17.10
C ARG A 217 -4.21 -15.93 -17.85
N MET A 218 -3.62 -17.11 -17.75
CA MET A 218 -4.15 -18.32 -18.39
C MET A 218 -5.53 -18.70 -17.87
N GLU A 219 -5.77 -18.54 -16.56
CA GLU A 219 -7.08 -18.77 -15.94
C GLU A 219 -8.13 -17.75 -16.42
N ALA A 220 -7.74 -16.49 -16.62
CA ALA A 220 -8.64 -15.44 -17.12
C ALA A 220 -9.06 -15.65 -18.57
N ASP A 221 -8.17 -16.19 -19.42
CA ASP A 221 -8.44 -16.48 -20.83
C ASP A 221 -9.24 -17.77 -21.02
N GLY A 222 -9.30 -18.67 -20.01
CA GLY A 222 -9.90 -20.01 -20.08
C GLY A 222 -11.27 -20.18 -19.39
N ALA A 223 -12.06 -19.12 -19.21
CA ALA A 223 -13.48 -19.17 -18.77
C ALA A 223 -13.78 -20.00 -17.49
N LYS A 224 -13.21 -19.66 -16.39
CA LYS A 224 -13.76 -19.68 -15.01
C LYS A 224 -12.75 -19.10 -14.07
N THR A 225 -12.67 -17.77 -14.00
CA THR A 225 -11.88 -17.06 -12.99
C THR A 225 -12.44 -17.33 -11.59
N THR A 226 -11.87 -18.31 -10.94
CA THR A 226 -12.25 -18.66 -9.55
C THR A 226 -11.54 -17.79 -8.51
N THR A 227 -10.63 -16.88 -8.92
CA THR A 227 -9.74 -16.20 -7.99
C THR A 227 -9.57 -14.73 -8.33
N VAL A 228 -10.62 -13.98 -8.04
CA VAL A 228 -10.62 -12.52 -8.18
C VAL A 228 -10.67 -11.92 -6.77
N TYR A 229 -9.66 -11.15 -6.37
CA TYR A 229 -9.60 -10.59 -5.02
C TYR A 229 -8.72 -9.35 -4.90
N GLU A 230 -8.95 -8.62 -3.83
CA GLU A 230 -8.09 -7.60 -3.26
C GLU A 230 -6.95 -8.24 -2.46
N ALA A 231 -5.76 -7.69 -2.56
CA ALA A 231 -4.58 -8.15 -1.84
C ALA A 231 -3.64 -6.99 -1.51
N ASN A 232 -2.79 -7.19 -0.51
CA ASN A 232 -1.68 -6.31 -0.20
C ASN A 232 -0.40 -6.85 -0.83
N ALA A 233 0.22 -6.07 -1.72
CA ALA A 233 1.51 -6.38 -2.33
C ALA A 233 2.63 -5.70 -1.55
N TYR A 234 3.71 -6.43 -1.30
CA TYR A 234 4.88 -5.99 -0.53
C TYR A 234 6.10 -5.91 -1.42
N TRP A 235 6.86 -4.82 -1.28
CA TRP A 235 7.98 -4.50 -2.14
C TRP A 235 9.20 -4.03 -1.34
N LEU A 236 10.38 -4.42 -1.79
CA LEU A 236 11.67 -3.96 -1.29
C LEU A 236 12.46 -3.30 -2.42
N LEU A 237 12.97 -2.11 -2.20
CA LEU A 237 13.90 -1.49 -3.15
C LEU A 237 15.22 -2.28 -3.18
N ARG A 238 15.61 -2.74 -4.37
CA ARG A 238 16.83 -3.51 -4.57
C ARG A 238 18.05 -2.73 -4.10
N GLY A 239 18.89 -3.38 -3.31
CA GLY A 239 20.07 -2.76 -2.72
C GLY A 239 19.80 -1.89 -1.48
N SER A 240 18.56 -1.83 -1.00
CA SER A 240 18.28 -1.21 0.30
C SER A 240 19.07 -1.91 1.40
N LYS A 241 19.68 -1.11 2.27
CA LYS A 241 20.37 -1.56 3.50
C LYS A 241 19.55 -1.30 4.75
N MET A 242 18.35 -0.75 4.58
CA MET A 242 17.46 -0.48 5.70
C MET A 242 16.95 -1.80 6.30
N PRO A 243 16.91 -1.91 7.63
CA PRO A 243 16.26 -3.05 8.29
C PRO A 243 14.76 -3.08 7.90
N PRO A 244 14.09 -4.22 8.07
CA PRO A 244 12.65 -4.29 7.92
C PRO A 244 11.95 -3.23 8.77
N PRO A 245 10.85 -2.62 8.28
CA PRO A 245 10.12 -1.63 9.04
C PRO A 245 9.50 -2.25 10.31
N PRO A 246 9.24 -1.44 11.36
CA PRO A 246 8.64 -1.94 12.58
C PRO A 246 7.20 -2.32 12.32
N VAL A 247 6.95 -3.59 12.18
CA VAL A 247 5.61 -4.11 11.89
C VAL A 247 5.00 -4.59 13.18
N HIS A 248 4.36 -3.71 13.91
CA HIS A 248 3.61 -4.11 15.09
C HIS A 248 2.26 -4.73 14.71
N GLU A 249 2.12 -6.02 15.07
CA GLU A 249 0.89 -6.72 15.45
C GLU A 249 -0.32 -6.79 14.49
N ALA A 250 -0.33 -6.15 13.35
CA ALA A 250 -1.36 -6.43 12.35
C ALA A 250 -1.00 -7.66 11.52
N GLY A 251 -1.19 -8.80 12.10
CA GLY A 251 -1.34 -10.19 11.57
C GLY A 251 -0.56 -10.65 10.32
N HIS A 252 -0.41 -9.88 9.29
CA HIS A 252 0.21 -10.29 8.02
C HIS A 252 1.62 -9.75 7.81
N PHE A 253 1.91 -8.54 8.28
CA PHE A 253 3.21 -7.91 8.10
C PHE A 253 4.36 -8.66 8.76
N GLY A 254 4.23 -9.06 10.01
CA GLY A 254 5.29 -9.76 10.75
C GLY A 254 5.77 -11.00 10.00
N ARG A 255 4.86 -11.82 9.50
CA ARG A 255 5.19 -13.07 8.79
C ARG A 255 5.93 -12.86 7.48
N VAL A 256 5.65 -11.77 6.75
CA VAL A 256 6.37 -11.46 5.50
C VAL A 256 7.82 -11.15 5.78
N PHE A 257 8.09 -10.39 6.84
CA PHE A 257 9.45 -9.96 7.16
C PHE A 257 10.22 -11.02 7.95
N GLU A 258 9.59 -11.72 8.89
CA GLU A 258 10.21 -12.82 9.64
C GLU A 258 10.64 -13.98 8.73
N SER A 259 9.85 -14.32 7.71
CA SER A 259 10.19 -15.39 6.77
C SER A 259 11.29 -15.01 5.76
N ASN A 260 11.46 -13.73 5.46
CA ASN A 260 12.37 -13.24 4.41
C ASN A 260 13.67 -12.62 4.95
N PHE A 261 13.73 -12.31 6.25
CA PHE A 261 14.88 -11.70 6.91
C PHE A 261 15.08 -12.38 8.28
N PRO A 262 15.67 -13.58 8.32
CA PRO A 262 16.05 -14.18 9.60
C PRO A 262 17.04 -13.25 10.32
N ALA A 263 16.85 -13.11 11.63
CA ALA A 263 17.63 -12.23 12.53
C ALA A 263 19.11 -12.53 12.52
#